data_343c27233d52a01158f70d983981cfde
#
_entry.id   343c27233d52a01158f70d983981cfde
#
_cell.length_a   1.000
_cell.length_b   1.000
_cell.length_c   1.000
_cell.angle_alpha   90.00
_cell.angle_beta   90.00
_cell.angle_gamma   90.00
#
_symmetry.space_group_name_H-M   'P 1'
#
loop_
_entity.id
_entity.type
_entity.pdbx_description
1 polymer ?
#
loop_
_entity_poly.entity_id
_entity_poly.type
_entity_poly.pdbx_seq_one_letter_code
_entity_poly.pdbx_strand_id
1 'polypeptide(L)'
;MSKMQIQAKLIKKEQLKDDIFKFSVEAQEIVNIAKPGQFLEIRVTDQVEPFLRRPISIYNLDKENGILEFIFQVKGKGTKILAQKQEGEIIDIIGPLGNGTFEYSKYQNLAIIGGGIGIFPLYELAKEAKIEGKNVNTYLGFRNKEFVTLEEEFKNVSTSLCLATDDGSYGKNGFAINFLKEDIENGKIDSIFACGPMPMLRAVKALAIEKNIPCQVSLEEKMGCGIGVCLGCAVKTAESSSESPEYKHVCKAGPVFEAREVEF
;
A
#
# COMPACT_ATOMS: atom_id res chain seq x y z
N MET A 1 9.81 -16.94 -0.26
CA MET A 1 9.10 -16.64 -1.50
C MET A 1 10.07 -16.53 -2.66
N SER A 2 9.70 -17.01 -3.83
CA SER A 2 10.50 -16.87 -5.06
C SER A 2 10.42 -15.41 -5.53
N LYS A 3 11.56 -14.71 -5.53
CA LYS A 3 11.70 -13.38 -6.15
C LYS A 3 12.15 -13.59 -7.57
N MET A 4 11.58 -12.87 -8.51
CA MET A 4 11.93 -12.99 -9.93
C MET A 4 12.13 -11.62 -10.56
N GLN A 5 12.91 -11.59 -11.62
CA GLN A 5 13.01 -10.44 -12.51
C GLN A 5 12.32 -10.81 -13.82
N ILE A 6 11.40 -9.96 -14.26
CA ILE A 6 10.66 -10.15 -15.51
C ILE A 6 10.72 -8.90 -16.38
N GLN A 7 10.50 -9.09 -17.66
CA GLN A 7 10.31 -8.06 -18.68
C GLN A 7 8.82 -8.02 -19.04
N ALA A 8 8.06 -7.19 -18.31
CA ALA A 8 6.60 -7.14 -18.43
C ALA A 8 6.18 -6.12 -19.50
N LYS A 9 5.25 -6.50 -20.40
CA LYS A 9 4.71 -5.57 -21.38
C LYS A 9 3.67 -4.65 -20.74
N LEU A 10 3.82 -3.34 -20.91
CA LEU A 10 2.82 -2.35 -20.52
C LEU A 10 1.64 -2.43 -21.49
N ILE A 11 0.49 -2.91 -21.02
CA ILE A 11 -0.71 -3.08 -21.86
C ILE A 11 -1.69 -1.93 -21.73
N LYS A 12 -1.70 -1.25 -20.58
CA LYS A 12 -2.56 -0.08 -20.36
C LYS A 12 -1.89 0.94 -19.46
N LYS A 13 -2.01 2.21 -19.84
CA LYS A 13 -1.57 3.37 -19.07
C LYS A 13 -2.74 4.31 -18.86
N GLU A 14 -3.06 4.58 -17.61
CA GLU A 14 -4.13 5.52 -17.24
C GLU A 14 -3.54 6.65 -16.39
N GLN A 15 -3.86 7.88 -16.73
CA GLN A 15 -3.57 9.05 -15.91
C GLN A 15 -4.78 9.31 -15.00
N LEU A 16 -4.64 9.01 -13.71
CA LEU A 16 -5.72 9.19 -12.73
C LEU A 16 -5.82 10.63 -12.23
N LYS A 17 -4.68 11.30 -12.12
CA LYS A 17 -4.52 12.73 -11.77
C LYS A 17 -3.31 13.27 -12.53
N ASP A 18 -3.07 14.58 -12.47
CA ASP A 18 -1.97 15.24 -13.19
C ASP A 18 -0.60 14.57 -12.95
N ASP A 19 -0.39 14.06 -11.73
CA ASP A 19 0.85 13.44 -11.29
C ASP A 19 0.69 11.97 -10.84
N ILE A 20 -0.49 11.35 -11.03
CA ILE A 20 -0.76 9.96 -10.62
C ILE A 20 -1.10 9.12 -11.84
N PHE A 21 -0.37 8.03 -12.02
CA PHE A 21 -0.52 7.08 -13.12
C PHE A 21 -0.77 5.68 -12.62
N LYS A 22 -1.68 4.97 -13.29
CA LYS A 22 -1.90 3.52 -13.14
C LYS A 22 -1.37 2.82 -14.39
N PHE A 23 -0.54 1.81 -14.17
CA PHE A 23 -0.01 0.93 -15.19
C PHE A 23 -0.55 -0.49 -14.99
N SER A 24 -1.00 -1.10 -16.10
CA SER A 24 -1.36 -2.52 -16.16
C SER A 24 -0.35 -3.24 -17.05
N VAL A 25 0.30 -4.28 -16.53
CA VAL A 25 1.36 -5.02 -17.23
C VAL A 25 1.07 -6.51 -17.24
N GLU A 26 1.50 -7.21 -18.31
CA GLU A 26 1.45 -8.68 -18.40
C GLU A 26 2.53 -9.27 -17.46
N ALA A 27 2.12 -9.97 -16.40
CA ALA A 27 3.04 -10.48 -15.39
C ALA A 27 2.51 -11.73 -14.68
N GLN A 28 2.04 -12.74 -15.43
CA GLN A 28 1.39 -13.94 -14.90
C GLN A 28 2.19 -14.61 -13.78
N GLU A 29 3.52 -14.69 -13.89
CA GLU A 29 4.37 -15.34 -12.91
C GLU A 29 4.34 -14.61 -11.56
N ILE A 30 4.32 -13.27 -11.56
CA ILE A 30 4.20 -12.47 -10.34
C ILE A 30 2.77 -12.58 -9.79
N VAL A 31 1.76 -12.45 -10.65
CA VAL A 31 0.34 -12.50 -10.27
C VAL A 31 -0.02 -13.79 -9.53
N ASN A 32 0.54 -14.93 -9.98
CA ASN A 32 0.29 -16.24 -9.37
C ASN A 32 0.77 -16.38 -7.94
N ILE A 33 1.78 -15.60 -7.50
CA ILE A 33 2.43 -15.77 -6.22
C ILE A 33 2.40 -14.52 -5.32
N ALA A 34 2.04 -13.39 -5.88
CA ALA A 34 1.95 -12.13 -5.13
C ALA A 34 0.78 -12.15 -4.13
N LYS A 35 0.96 -11.41 -3.04
CA LYS A 35 -0.01 -11.27 -1.96
C LYS A 35 -0.26 -9.79 -1.65
N PRO A 36 -1.43 -9.45 -1.07
CA PRO A 36 -1.72 -8.09 -0.64
C PRO A 36 -0.65 -7.52 0.30
N GLY A 37 -0.24 -6.28 0.04
CA GLY A 37 0.79 -5.58 0.82
C GLY A 37 2.19 -5.67 0.23
N GLN A 38 2.46 -6.54 -0.75
CA GLN A 38 3.75 -6.64 -1.42
C GLN A 38 3.99 -5.48 -2.40
N PHE A 39 5.24 -5.35 -2.83
CA PHE A 39 5.68 -4.29 -3.74
C PHE A 39 6.60 -4.83 -4.85
N LEU A 40 6.96 -3.95 -5.76
CA LEU A 40 7.79 -4.19 -6.94
C LEU A 40 8.98 -3.22 -6.91
N GLU A 41 10.11 -3.62 -7.44
CA GLU A 41 11.23 -2.74 -7.77
C GLU A 41 11.29 -2.54 -9.29
N ILE A 42 10.92 -1.35 -9.76
CA ILE A 42 10.76 -1.03 -11.17
C ILE A 42 12.00 -0.29 -11.69
N ARG A 43 12.61 -0.82 -12.76
CA ARG A 43 13.65 -0.13 -13.49
C ARG A 43 13.02 0.89 -14.45
N VAL A 44 13.37 2.14 -14.27
CA VAL A 44 12.71 3.24 -15.01
C VAL A 44 13.39 3.59 -16.33
N THR A 45 14.67 3.24 -16.47
CA THR A 45 15.49 3.50 -17.66
C THR A 45 16.66 2.53 -17.77
N ASP A 46 17.18 2.33 -18.98
CA ASP A 46 18.43 1.59 -19.24
C ASP A 46 19.68 2.48 -19.18
N GLN A 47 19.49 3.78 -19.00
CA GLN A 47 20.60 4.72 -18.80
C GLN A 47 21.19 4.60 -17.40
N VAL A 48 22.40 5.14 -17.20
CA VAL A 48 23.09 5.14 -15.90
C VAL A 48 22.32 5.93 -14.85
N GLU A 49 21.62 6.99 -15.24
CA GLU A 49 20.83 7.83 -14.32
C GLU A 49 19.36 7.93 -14.73
N PRO A 50 18.45 7.69 -13.77
CA PRO A 50 18.63 7.32 -12.37
C PRO A 50 18.96 5.84 -12.21
N PHE A 51 20.03 5.52 -11.46
CA PHE A 51 20.55 4.16 -11.31
C PHE A 51 19.62 3.21 -10.52
N LEU A 52 19.06 3.70 -9.41
CA LEU A 52 18.22 2.87 -8.54
C LEU A 52 16.86 2.60 -9.17
N ARG A 53 16.33 1.40 -8.92
CA ARG A 53 14.94 1.06 -9.16
C ARG A 53 13.99 1.88 -8.27
N ARG A 54 12.71 1.81 -8.52
CA ARG A 54 11.66 2.48 -7.72
C ARG A 54 10.77 1.44 -7.06
N PRO A 55 10.69 1.45 -5.72
CA PRO A 55 9.74 0.61 -5.01
C PRO A 55 8.33 1.16 -5.23
N ILE A 56 7.46 0.33 -5.78
CA ILE A 56 6.06 0.66 -6.03
C ILE A 56 5.20 -0.49 -5.53
N SER A 57 4.22 -0.19 -4.69
CA SER A 57 3.30 -1.18 -4.16
C SER A 57 2.44 -1.80 -5.26
N ILE A 58 2.12 -3.07 -5.10
CA ILE A 58 1.11 -3.74 -5.93
C ILE A 58 -0.25 -3.14 -5.57
N TYR A 59 -1.00 -2.73 -6.59
CA TYR A 59 -2.35 -2.20 -6.46
C TYR A 59 -3.40 -3.29 -6.65
N ASN A 60 -3.34 -4.02 -7.75
CA ASN A 60 -4.32 -5.04 -8.11
C ASN A 60 -3.69 -6.21 -8.86
N LEU A 61 -4.23 -7.40 -8.64
CA LEU A 61 -3.84 -8.66 -9.26
C LEU A 61 -5.04 -9.27 -9.98
N ASP A 62 -5.05 -9.22 -11.31
CA ASP A 62 -6.02 -9.96 -12.11
C ASP A 62 -5.45 -11.35 -12.42
N LYS A 63 -5.83 -12.32 -11.59
CA LYS A 63 -5.33 -13.70 -11.67
C LYS A 63 -5.83 -14.45 -12.91
N GLU A 64 -6.99 -14.06 -13.45
CA GLU A 64 -7.59 -14.71 -14.62
C GLU A 64 -6.85 -14.32 -15.90
N ASN A 65 -6.50 -13.05 -16.02
CA ASN A 65 -5.86 -12.50 -17.22
C ASN A 65 -4.33 -12.35 -17.09
N GLY A 66 -3.75 -12.63 -15.92
CA GLY A 66 -2.30 -12.49 -15.67
C GLY A 66 -1.82 -11.05 -15.63
N ILE A 67 -2.71 -10.13 -15.26
CA ILE A 67 -2.44 -8.70 -15.26
C ILE A 67 -2.07 -8.22 -13.87
N LEU A 68 -0.92 -7.58 -13.76
CA LEU A 68 -0.46 -6.86 -12.57
C LEU A 68 -0.70 -5.37 -12.76
N GLU A 69 -1.34 -4.74 -11.78
CA GLU A 69 -1.51 -3.28 -11.78
C GLU A 69 -0.78 -2.63 -10.61
N PHE A 70 -0.16 -1.51 -10.90
CA PHE A 70 0.47 -0.65 -9.89
C PHE A 70 0.20 0.83 -10.18
N ILE A 71 0.12 1.61 -9.09
CA ILE A 71 -0.13 3.06 -9.18
C ILE A 71 1.04 3.79 -8.54
N PHE A 72 1.47 4.86 -9.17
CA PHE A 72 2.56 5.69 -8.67
C PHE A 72 2.31 7.18 -8.86
N GLN A 73 2.88 7.98 -7.97
CA GLN A 73 2.90 9.43 -8.07
C GLN A 73 4.24 9.91 -8.63
N VAL A 74 4.21 10.89 -9.50
CA VAL A 74 5.40 11.56 -10.05
C VAL A 74 5.96 12.51 -8.99
N LYS A 75 7.02 12.07 -8.29
CA LYS A 75 7.69 12.86 -7.23
C LYS A 75 9.11 13.31 -7.60
N GLY A 76 9.76 12.62 -8.53
CA GLY A 76 11.15 12.89 -8.86
C GLY A 76 11.55 12.38 -10.25
N LYS A 77 12.85 12.48 -10.58
CA LYS A 77 13.39 12.12 -11.91
C LYS A 77 12.94 10.72 -12.37
N GLY A 78 13.05 9.71 -11.49
CA GLY A 78 12.72 8.33 -11.89
C GLY A 78 11.25 8.12 -12.20
N THR A 79 10.34 8.57 -11.34
CA THR A 79 8.88 8.43 -11.58
C THR A 79 8.43 9.32 -12.75
N LYS A 80 9.12 10.44 -13.02
CA LYS A 80 8.87 11.26 -14.22
C LYS A 80 9.22 10.51 -15.51
N ILE A 81 10.35 9.78 -15.52
CA ILE A 81 10.73 8.93 -16.65
C ILE A 81 9.74 7.77 -16.81
N LEU A 82 9.36 7.11 -15.71
CA LEU A 82 8.38 6.03 -15.74
C LEU A 82 7.05 6.51 -16.33
N ALA A 83 6.58 7.69 -15.95
CA ALA A 83 5.35 8.28 -16.46
C ALA A 83 5.39 8.61 -17.98
N GLN A 84 6.57 8.63 -18.61
CA GLN A 84 6.71 8.84 -20.05
C GLN A 84 6.56 7.55 -20.88
N LYS A 85 6.64 6.39 -20.22
CA LYS A 85 6.45 5.08 -20.88
C LYS A 85 5.10 5.01 -21.60
N GLN A 86 5.09 4.32 -22.73
CA GLN A 86 3.91 4.15 -23.58
C GLN A 86 3.45 2.69 -23.58
N GLU A 87 2.18 2.47 -23.87
CA GLU A 87 1.63 1.14 -24.08
C GLU A 87 2.41 0.41 -25.18
N GLY A 88 2.67 -0.88 -24.93
CA GLY A 88 3.53 -1.72 -25.78
C GLY A 88 5.00 -1.75 -25.35
N GLU A 89 5.49 -0.79 -24.56
CA GLU A 89 6.86 -0.81 -24.05
C GLU A 89 7.05 -1.86 -22.95
N ILE A 90 8.30 -2.25 -22.76
CA ILE A 90 8.69 -3.20 -21.73
C ILE A 90 9.06 -2.48 -20.43
N ILE A 91 8.57 -3.00 -19.33
CA ILE A 91 8.87 -2.59 -17.95
C ILE A 91 9.67 -3.71 -17.27
N ASP A 92 10.89 -3.40 -16.86
CA ASP A 92 11.75 -4.34 -16.11
C ASP A 92 11.35 -4.28 -14.62
N ILE A 93 10.84 -5.38 -14.10
CA ILE A 93 10.28 -5.50 -12.75
C ILE A 93 11.00 -6.60 -11.99
N ILE A 94 11.39 -6.31 -10.74
CA ILE A 94 11.74 -7.33 -9.75
C ILE A 94 10.58 -7.43 -8.75
N GLY A 95 10.04 -8.61 -8.55
CA GLY A 95 8.91 -8.86 -7.65
C GLY A 95 8.48 -10.32 -7.58
N PRO A 96 7.46 -10.61 -6.75
CA PRO A 96 6.96 -9.74 -5.69
C PRO A 96 7.97 -9.64 -4.55
N LEU A 97 8.04 -8.49 -3.88
CA LEU A 97 8.98 -8.21 -2.80
C LEU A 97 8.28 -7.95 -1.47
N GLY A 98 9.02 -8.14 -0.37
CA GLY A 98 8.48 -8.07 0.98
C GLY A 98 7.93 -9.41 1.45
N ASN A 99 8.29 -9.83 2.69
CA ASN A 99 7.75 -11.04 3.31
C ASN A 99 6.56 -10.71 4.24
N GLY A 100 6.48 -9.48 4.73
CA GLY A 100 5.32 -8.99 5.48
C GLY A 100 4.15 -8.69 4.52
N THR A 101 3.06 -9.42 4.70
CA THR A 101 1.82 -9.30 3.94
C THR A 101 0.65 -9.10 4.90
N PHE A 102 -0.48 -8.61 4.43
CA PHE A 102 -1.65 -8.46 5.28
C PHE A 102 -2.26 -9.83 5.62
N GLU A 103 -2.31 -10.15 6.92
CA GLU A 103 -2.87 -11.40 7.45
C GLU A 103 -4.25 -11.13 8.05
N TYR A 104 -5.29 -11.27 7.24
CA TYR A 104 -6.66 -10.88 7.59
C TYR A 104 -7.61 -12.07 7.81
N SER A 105 -7.22 -13.30 7.44
CA SER A 105 -8.11 -14.47 7.34
C SER A 105 -8.88 -14.79 8.63
N LYS A 106 -8.25 -14.57 9.79
CA LYS A 106 -8.83 -14.85 11.13
C LYS A 106 -9.85 -13.82 11.61
N TYR A 107 -10.01 -12.70 10.90
CA TYR A 107 -10.92 -11.62 11.25
C TYR A 107 -12.16 -11.63 10.36
N GLN A 108 -13.27 -11.05 10.81
CA GLN A 108 -14.51 -10.94 10.07
C GLN A 108 -14.86 -9.50 9.71
N ASN A 109 -14.58 -8.55 10.59
CA ASN A 109 -14.97 -7.14 10.43
C ASN A 109 -13.72 -6.28 10.31
N LEU A 110 -13.25 -6.11 9.07
CA LEU A 110 -12.01 -5.43 8.77
C LEU A 110 -12.25 -3.92 8.64
N ALA A 111 -11.41 -3.12 9.32
CA ALA A 111 -11.24 -1.72 8.99
C ALA A 111 -10.01 -1.54 8.10
N ILE A 112 -10.20 -1.04 6.90
CA ILE A 112 -9.13 -0.71 5.96
C ILE A 112 -9.03 0.82 5.91
N ILE A 113 -7.97 1.40 6.48
CA ILE A 113 -7.80 2.85 6.54
C ILE A 113 -6.58 3.32 5.74
N GLY A 114 -6.80 4.23 4.81
CA GLY A 114 -5.77 4.78 3.94
C GLY A 114 -5.78 6.30 3.85
N GLY A 115 -4.59 6.90 3.71
CA GLY A 115 -4.42 8.34 3.54
C GLY A 115 -3.64 8.71 2.29
N GLY A 116 -4.20 9.58 1.44
CA GLY A 116 -3.59 10.03 0.21
C GLY A 116 -3.21 8.86 -0.70
N ILE A 117 -1.95 8.80 -1.18
CA ILE A 117 -1.47 7.70 -2.03
C ILE A 117 -1.33 6.35 -1.30
N GLY A 118 -1.33 6.34 0.03
CA GLY A 118 -1.29 5.12 0.84
C GLY A 118 -2.52 4.22 0.71
N ILE A 119 -3.57 4.68 0.01
CA ILE A 119 -4.71 3.83 -0.30
C ILE A 119 -4.36 2.74 -1.34
N PHE A 120 -3.37 2.96 -2.20
CA PHE A 120 -3.10 2.07 -3.33
C PHE A 120 -2.77 0.64 -2.90
N PRO A 121 -1.85 0.38 -1.95
CA PRO A 121 -1.52 -0.99 -1.52
C PRO A 121 -2.65 -1.69 -0.74
N LEU A 122 -3.71 -0.97 -0.36
CA LEU A 122 -4.84 -1.51 0.39
C LEU A 122 -5.95 -2.08 -0.51
N TYR A 123 -5.93 -1.76 -1.80
CA TYR A 123 -7.00 -2.17 -2.71
C TYR A 123 -7.08 -3.69 -2.89
N GLU A 124 -5.93 -4.35 -3.15
CA GLU A 124 -5.91 -5.80 -3.32
C GLU A 124 -6.36 -6.53 -2.05
N LEU A 125 -5.98 -6.03 -0.87
CA LEU A 125 -6.48 -6.54 0.41
C LEU A 125 -8.01 -6.42 0.50
N ALA A 126 -8.56 -5.23 0.19
CA ALA A 126 -10.00 -4.99 0.25
C ALA A 126 -10.76 -5.93 -0.70
N LYS A 127 -10.24 -6.09 -1.92
CA LYS A 127 -10.81 -6.95 -2.96
C LYS A 127 -10.82 -8.43 -2.53
N GLU A 128 -9.67 -8.97 -2.12
CA GLU A 128 -9.58 -10.38 -1.70
C GLU A 128 -10.47 -10.65 -0.47
N ALA A 129 -10.39 -9.79 0.55
CA ALA A 129 -11.22 -9.92 1.75
C ALA A 129 -12.73 -9.88 1.42
N LYS A 130 -13.15 -9.00 0.51
CA LYS A 130 -14.56 -8.94 0.06
C LYS A 130 -14.99 -10.22 -0.66
N ILE A 131 -14.15 -10.76 -1.52
CA ILE A 131 -14.41 -12.03 -2.23
C ILE A 131 -14.54 -13.18 -1.22
N GLU A 132 -13.74 -13.19 -0.15
CA GLU A 132 -13.81 -14.18 0.93
C GLU A 132 -15.01 -13.97 1.89
N GLY A 133 -15.89 -13.01 1.63
CA GLY A 133 -17.09 -12.77 2.43
C GLY A 133 -16.85 -12.04 3.75
N LYS A 134 -15.72 -11.31 3.87
CA LYS A 134 -15.47 -10.45 5.02
C LYS A 134 -16.29 -9.16 4.96
N ASN A 135 -16.56 -8.56 6.10
CA ASN A 135 -17.12 -7.23 6.21
C ASN A 135 -16.00 -6.20 6.09
N VAL A 136 -15.84 -5.62 4.90
CA VAL A 136 -14.79 -4.66 4.58
C VAL A 136 -15.32 -3.24 4.81
N ASN A 137 -14.89 -2.59 5.89
CA ASN A 137 -15.21 -1.20 6.19
C ASN A 137 -14.01 -0.33 5.85
N THR A 138 -14.14 0.48 4.80
CA THR A 138 -13.03 1.27 4.25
C THR A 138 -13.15 2.73 4.66
N TYR A 139 -12.03 3.32 5.08
CA TYR A 139 -11.90 4.70 5.52
C TYR A 139 -10.80 5.38 4.71
N LEU A 140 -11.18 6.27 3.78
CA LEU A 140 -10.25 6.99 2.92
C LEU A 140 -10.13 8.45 3.36
N GLY A 141 -8.91 8.89 3.64
CA GLY A 141 -8.59 10.26 4.04
C GLY A 141 -7.80 11.01 2.98
N PHE A 142 -8.24 12.21 2.63
CA PHE A 142 -7.55 13.08 1.69
C PHE A 142 -7.47 14.52 2.24
N ARG A 143 -6.53 15.31 1.75
CA ARG A 143 -6.41 16.71 2.16
C ARG A 143 -7.63 17.53 1.72
N ASN A 144 -8.07 17.36 0.48
CA ASN A 144 -9.24 18.03 -0.10
C ASN A 144 -9.76 17.23 -1.30
N LYS A 145 -10.86 17.72 -1.94
CA LYS A 145 -11.52 17.10 -3.08
C LYS A 145 -10.58 16.82 -4.27
N GLU A 146 -9.60 17.68 -4.51
CA GLU A 146 -8.69 17.53 -5.66
C GLU A 146 -7.84 16.27 -5.57
N PHE A 147 -7.49 15.82 -4.34
CA PHE A 147 -6.71 14.61 -4.10
C PHE A 147 -7.54 13.33 -4.07
N VAL A 148 -8.86 13.41 -4.05
CA VAL A 148 -9.73 12.22 -4.05
C VAL A 148 -9.52 11.41 -5.32
N THR A 149 -9.22 10.13 -5.17
CA THR A 149 -9.04 9.18 -6.28
C THR A 149 -9.52 7.79 -5.87
N LEU A 150 -9.88 6.94 -6.83
CA LEU A 150 -10.29 5.54 -6.66
C LEU A 150 -11.52 5.34 -5.74
N GLU A 151 -12.39 6.34 -5.61
CA GLU A 151 -13.58 6.22 -4.76
C GLU A 151 -14.50 5.09 -5.22
N GLU A 152 -14.82 5.03 -6.52
CA GLU A 152 -15.72 4.00 -7.06
C GLU A 152 -15.07 2.61 -7.00
N GLU A 153 -13.76 2.50 -7.23
CA GLU A 153 -13.04 1.25 -7.10
C GLU A 153 -13.13 0.70 -5.66
N PHE A 154 -12.87 1.54 -4.66
CA PHE A 154 -12.99 1.12 -3.26
C PHE A 154 -14.43 0.85 -2.84
N LYS A 155 -15.40 1.59 -3.37
CA LYS A 155 -16.83 1.34 -3.12
C LYS A 155 -17.26 -0.05 -3.58
N ASN A 156 -16.74 -0.51 -4.72
CA ASN A 156 -17.06 -1.83 -5.28
C ASN A 156 -16.49 -2.99 -4.44
N VAL A 157 -15.36 -2.79 -3.75
CA VAL A 157 -14.69 -3.82 -2.95
C VAL A 157 -14.95 -3.68 -1.44
N SER A 158 -15.78 -2.73 -1.02
CA SER A 158 -16.11 -2.47 0.38
C SER A 158 -17.55 -2.89 0.72
N THR A 159 -17.79 -3.19 1.99
CA THR A 159 -19.14 -3.31 2.57
C THR A 159 -19.67 -1.92 2.91
N SER A 160 -18.79 -1.07 3.45
CA SER A 160 -19.04 0.35 3.69
C SER A 160 -17.81 1.17 3.31
N LEU A 161 -18.04 2.36 2.78
CA LEU A 161 -16.99 3.31 2.44
C LEU A 161 -17.26 4.65 3.14
N CYS A 162 -16.30 5.07 3.95
CA CYS A 162 -16.24 6.40 4.53
C CYS A 162 -15.09 7.18 3.87
N LEU A 163 -15.43 8.21 3.10
CA LEU A 163 -14.46 9.12 2.52
C LEU A 163 -14.52 10.45 3.28
N ALA A 164 -13.36 10.94 3.71
CA ALA A 164 -13.21 12.19 4.45
C ALA A 164 -12.16 13.10 3.80
N THR A 165 -12.37 14.41 3.87
CA THR A 165 -11.38 15.42 3.51
C THR A 165 -11.10 16.33 4.69
N ASP A 166 -9.82 16.68 4.89
CA ASP A 166 -9.37 17.47 6.04
C ASP A 166 -10.07 18.83 6.09
N ASP A 167 -10.33 19.45 4.91
CA ASP A 167 -10.98 20.75 4.75
C ASP A 167 -12.52 20.67 4.57
N GLY A 168 -13.08 19.46 4.53
CA GLY A 168 -14.53 19.26 4.33
C GLY A 168 -15.04 19.55 2.92
N SER A 169 -14.15 19.71 1.93
CA SER A 169 -14.54 20.04 0.54
C SER A 169 -15.22 18.88 -0.20
N TYR A 170 -15.12 17.65 0.33
CA TYR A 170 -15.79 16.48 -0.23
C TYR A 170 -15.94 15.37 0.82
N GLY A 171 -17.03 14.61 0.76
CA GLY A 171 -17.31 13.54 1.71
C GLY A 171 -17.58 14.10 3.12
N LYS A 172 -17.03 13.41 4.14
CA LYS A 172 -17.10 13.86 5.53
C LYS A 172 -15.98 14.86 5.83
N ASN A 173 -16.26 15.83 6.71
CA ASN A 173 -15.27 16.82 7.14
C ASN A 173 -14.40 16.26 8.26
N GLY A 174 -13.08 16.33 8.10
CA GLY A 174 -12.09 15.94 9.08
C GLY A 174 -11.30 14.66 8.72
N PHE A 175 -10.62 14.10 9.70
CA PHE A 175 -9.74 12.95 9.48
C PHE A 175 -10.49 11.62 9.47
N ALA A 176 -10.17 10.74 8.54
CA ALA A 176 -10.77 9.41 8.40
C ALA A 176 -10.72 8.57 9.68
N ILE A 177 -9.69 8.76 10.51
CA ILE A 177 -9.53 8.05 11.80
C ILE A 177 -10.65 8.38 12.80
N ASN A 178 -11.26 9.55 12.74
CA ASN A 178 -12.35 9.93 13.66
C ASN A 178 -13.56 9.04 13.43
N PHE A 179 -13.87 8.74 12.18
CA PHE A 179 -14.98 7.86 11.79
C PHE A 179 -14.68 6.38 12.06
N LEU A 180 -13.43 5.97 11.90
CA LEU A 180 -12.97 4.66 12.34
C LEU A 180 -13.17 4.49 13.85
N LYS A 181 -12.82 5.49 14.65
CA LYS A 181 -12.99 5.46 16.12
C LYS A 181 -14.46 5.27 16.51
N GLU A 182 -15.37 5.99 15.88
CA GLU A 182 -16.83 5.84 16.12
C GLU A 182 -17.30 4.39 15.84
N ASP A 183 -16.86 3.78 14.72
CA ASP A 183 -17.27 2.41 14.38
C ASP A 183 -16.63 1.36 15.29
N ILE A 184 -15.42 1.60 15.79
CA ILE A 184 -14.79 0.77 16.83
C ILE A 184 -15.61 0.82 18.14
N GLU A 185 -16.00 2.01 18.57
CA GLU A 185 -16.81 2.21 19.80
C GLU A 185 -18.19 1.57 19.69
N ASN A 186 -18.72 1.45 18.49
CA ASN A 186 -19.96 0.74 18.19
C ASN A 186 -19.79 -0.80 18.02
N GLY A 187 -18.59 -1.34 18.24
CA GLY A 187 -18.32 -2.79 18.16
C GLY A 187 -18.37 -3.36 16.73
N LYS A 188 -18.19 -2.53 15.70
CA LYS A 188 -18.29 -2.95 14.30
C LYS A 188 -16.98 -3.49 13.72
N ILE A 189 -15.84 -3.29 14.42
CA ILE A 189 -14.50 -3.57 13.91
C ILE A 189 -13.78 -4.54 14.84
N ASP A 190 -13.13 -5.54 14.27
CA ASP A 190 -12.31 -6.52 15.00
C ASP A 190 -10.82 -6.48 14.60
N SER A 191 -10.46 -5.78 13.51
CA SER A 191 -9.08 -5.64 13.04
C SER A 191 -8.89 -4.38 12.20
N ILE A 192 -7.66 -3.81 12.20
CA ILE A 192 -7.31 -2.60 11.45
C ILE A 192 -6.13 -2.89 10.53
N PHE A 193 -6.25 -2.44 9.28
CA PHE A 193 -5.21 -2.50 8.24
C PHE A 193 -4.98 -1.10 7.69
N ALA A 194 -3.76 -0.57 7.83
CA ALA A 194 -3.50 0.83 7.55
C ALA A 194 -2.29 1.05 6.63
N CYS A 195 -2.40 2.05 5.75
CA CYS A 195 -1.29 2.58 4.98
C CYS A 195 -1.51 4.06 4.69
N GLY A 196 -0.46 4.88 4.80
CA GLY A 196 -0.57 6.31 4.54
C GLY A 196 0.50 7.15 5.24
N PRO A 197 0.27 8.46 5.38
CA PRO A 197 1.23 9.35 6.01
C PRO A 197 1.54 8.96 7.45
N MET A 198 2.80 9.14 7.85
CA MET A 198 3.29 8.77 9.18
C MET A 198 2.45 9.34 10.36
N PRO A 199 1.97 10.61 10.32
CA PRO A 199 1.09 11.12 11.37
C PRO A 199 -0.21 10.32 11.51
N MET A 200 -0.80 9.89 10.37
CA MET A 200 -1.99 9.05 10.37
C MET A 200 -1.70 7.67 10.97
N LEU A 201 -0.60 7.02 10.56
CA LEU A 201 -0.22 5.70 11.07
C LEU A 201 0.04 5.73 12.59
N ARG A 202 0.68 6.79 13.11
CA ARG A 202 0.85 7.00 14.56
C ARG A 202 -0.48 7.10 15.30
N ALA A 203 -1.42 7.84 14.76
CA ALA A 203 -2.74 7.98 15.36
C ALA A 203 -3.53 6.65 15.32
N VAL A 204 -3.46 5.92 14.20
CA VAL A 204 -4.08 4.59 14.06
C VAL A 204 -3.47 3.59 15.05
N LYS A 205 -2.14 3.56 15.18
CA LYS A 205 -1.44 2.71 16.16
C LYS A 205 -1.87 3.03 17.58
N ALA A 206 -1.91 4.32 17.96
CA ALA A 206 -2.34 4.75 19.28
C ALA A 206 -3.78 4.31 19.58
N LEU A 207 -4.70 4.50 18.65
CA LEU A 207 -6.10 4.05 18.75
C LEU A 207 -6.20 2.53 18.90
N ALA A 208 -5.46 1.77 18.10
CA ALA A 208 -5.46 0.31 18.15
C ALA A 208 -4.94 -0.22 19.49
N ILE A 209 -3.92 0.42 20.06
CA ILE A 209 -3.39 0.08 21.40
C ILE A 209 -4.42 0.43 22.48
N GLU A 210 -5.01 1.64 22.46
CA GLU A 210 -6.04 2.09 23.41
C GLU A 210 -7.23 1.15 23.45
N LYS A 211 -7.73 0.74 22.28
CA LYS A 211 -8.92 -0.11 22.14
C LYS A 211 -8.59 -1.61 22.14
N ASN A 212 -7.32 -1.99 22.28
CA ASN A 212 -6.81 -3.36 22.22
C ASN A 212 -7.28 -4.13 20.98
N ILE A 213 -7.25 -3.49 19.80
CA ILE A 213 -7.61 -4.08 18.51
C ILE A 213 -6.34 -4.45 17.75
N PRO A 214 -6.25 -5.65 17.14
CA PRO A 214 -5.17 -6.00 16.21
C PRO A 214 -5.04 -5.01 15.07
N CYS A 215 -3.81 -4.58 14.79
CA CYS A 215 -3.56 -3.56 13.78
C CYS A 215 -2.29 -3.88 13.00
N GLN A 216 -2.41 -3.96 11.68
CA GLN A 216 -1.29 -4.10 10.76
C GLN A 216 -1.10 -2.81 9.96
N VAL A 217 0.16 -2.40 9.81
CA VAL A 217 0.53 -1.18 9.09
C VAL A 217 1.49 -1.51 7.96
N SER A 218 1.25 -0.95 6.78
CA SER A 218 2.21 -0.97 5.68
C SER A 218 3.07 0.29 5.75
N LEU A 219 4.39 0.09 5.87
CA LEU A 219 5.37 1.16 6.00
C LEU A 219 6.09 1.42 4.68
N GLU A 220 6.38 2.68 4.43
CA GLU A 220 7.19 3.14 3.31
C GLU A 220 8.53 3.67 3.83
N GLU A 221 9.62 3.21 3.19
CA GLU A 221 10.97 3.68 3.47
C GLU A 221 11.76 3.91 2.18
N LYS A 222 12.82 4.71 2.28
CA LYS A 222 13.75 4.87 1.15
C LYS A 222 14.49 3.57 0.89
N MET A 223 14.34 3.04 -0.31
CA MET A 223 14.97 1.77 -0.69
C MET A 223 16.08 1.98 -1.70
N GLY A 224 17.21 1.29 -1.48
CA GLY A 224 18.28 1.20 -2.47
C GLY A 224 18.20 -0.10 -3.28
N CYS A 225 18.06 -1.27 -2.61
CA CYS A 225 18.07 -2.57 -3.27
C CYS A 225 16.72 -3.30 -3.32
N GLY A 226 15.78 -3.00 -2.42
CA GLY A 226 14.49 -3.68 -2.30
C GLY A 226 14.53 -5.15 -1.86
N ILE A 227 15.71 -5.74 -1.66
CA ILE A 227 15.91 -7.20 -1.45
C ILE A 227 16.60 -7.57 -0.13
N GLY A 228 16.85 -6.58 0.75
CA GLY A 228 17.42 -6.81 2.09
C GLY A 228 18.96 -6.85 2.17
N VAL A 229 19.67 -6.32 1.18
CA VAL A 229 21.15 -6.35 1.14
C VAL A 229 21.77 -5.04 1.62
N CYS A 230 21.25 -3.88 1.19
CA CYS A 230 21.86 -2.57 1.47
C CYS A 230 21.55 -1.99 2.85
N LEU A 231 20.58 -2.56 3.57
CA LEU A 231 20.14 -2.18 4.92
C LEU A 231 19.55 -0.75 5.03
N GLY A 232 19.32 -0.05 3.90
CA GLY A 232 18.90 1.36 3.89
C GLY A 232 17.46 1.63 4.36
N CYS A 233 16.57 0.61 4.31
CA CYS A 233 15.15 0.74 4.67
C CYS A 233 14.88 0.24 6.11
N ALA A 234 15.75 0.58 7.06
CA ALA A 234 15.65 0.13 8.44
C ALA A 234 14.58 0.91 9.20
N VAL A 235 13.73 0.20 9.95
CA VAL A 235 12.80 0.75 10.93
C VAL A 235 13.10 0.15 12.29
N LYS A 236 12.95 0.93 13.35
CA LYS A 236 13.14 0.46 14.72
C LYS A 236 12.03 -0.52 15.11
N THR A 237 12.38 -1.52 15.90
CA THR A 237 11.39 -2.40 16.55
C THR A 237 10.97 -1.83 17.91
N ALA A 238 9.81 -2.22 18.39
CA ALA A 238 9.31 -1.83 19.72
C ALA A 238 10.16 -2.39 20.88
N GLU A 239 10.94 -3.44 20.61
CA GLU A 239 11.89 -4.04 21.56
C GLU A 239 13.25 -3.32 21.58
N SER A 240 13.45 -2.38 20.68
CA SER A 240 14.68 -1.59 20.55
C SER A 240 14.90 -0.72 21.78
N SER A 241 16.09 -0.78 22.39
CA SER A 241 16.51 0.12 23.45
C SER A 241 17.65 1.02 23.00
N SER A 242 18.00 2.04 23.79
CA SER A 242 19.17 2.88 23.53
C SER A 242 20.50 2.12 23.62
N GLU A 243 20.54 1.05 24.46
CA GLU A 243 21.73 0.20 24.66
C GLU A 243 21.81 -0.94 23.65
N SER A 244 20.65 -1.43 23.14
CA SER A 244 20.59 -2.52 22.17
C SER A 244 19.55 -2.18 21.09
N PRO A 245 19.89 -1.34 20.09
CA PRO A 245 18.95 -0.98 19.04
C PRO A 245 18.69 -2.14 18.09
N GLU A 246 17.42 -2.51 17.94
CA GLU A 246 16.98 -3.54 17.00
C GLU A 246 16.26 -2.92 15.82
N TYR A 247 16.53 -3.44 14.63
CA TYR A 247 15.97 -2.95 13.38
C TYR A 247 15.42 -4.09 12.52
N LYS A 248 14.27 -3.83 11.92
CA LYS A 248 13.74 -4.62 10.79
C LYS A 248 13.89 -3.81 9.50
N HIS A 249 14.00 -4.51 8.37
CA HIS A 249 14.12 -3.85 7.06
C HIS A 249 12.80 -3.98 6.31
N VAL A 250 12.21 -2.85 5.92
CA VAL A 250 10.90 -2.78 5.24
C VAL A 250 10.86 -3.67 4.00
N CYS A 251 11.92 -3.68 3.19
CA CYS A 251 11.97 -4.47 1.97
C CYS A 251 12.10 -6.00 2.20
N LYS A 252 12.43 -6.45 3.41
CA LYS A 252 12.63 -7.88 3.72
C LYS A 252 11.61 -8.39 4.72
N ALA A 253 11.54 -7.79 5.92
CA ALA A 253 10.61 -8.20 6.97
C ALA A 253 9.19 -7.64 6.77
N GLY A 254 9.07 -6.45 6.15
CA GLY A 254 7.83 -5.80 5.80
C GLY A 254 7.44 -6.03 4.32
N PRO A 255 6.73 -5.09 3.71
CA PRO A 255 6.37 -3.75 4.22
C PRO A 255 5.28 -3.74 5.30
N VAL A 256 4.50 -4.81 5.43
CA VAL A 256 3.44 -4.95 6.44
C VAL A 256 4.03 -5.47 7.76
N PHE A 257 3.70 -4.80 8.85
CA PHE A 257 4.09 -5.14 10.22
C PHE A 257 2.88 -5.09 11.14
N GLU A 258 2.91 -5.87 12.23
CA GLU A 258 2.04 -5.60 13.37
C GLU A 258 2.41 -4.22 13.94
N ALA A 259 1.43 -3.33 14.12
CA ALA A 259 1.70 -1.95 14.54
C ALA A 259 2.44 -1.85 15.89
N ARG A 260 2.28 -2.87 16.77
CA ARG A 260 2.95 -2.96 18.07
C ARG A 260 4.43 -3.34 17.97
N GLU A 261 4.87 -3.94 16.86
CA GLU A 261 6.25 -4.43 16.69
C GLU A 261 7.25 -3.39 16.20
N VAL A 262 6.78 -2.25 15.68
CA VAL A 262 7.62 -1.22 15.07
C VAL A 262 7.41 0.14 15.71
N GLU A 263 8.50 0.91 15.82
CA GLU A 263 8.48 2.32 16.25
C GLU A 263 8.52 3.24 15.03
N PHE A 264 7.60 4.22 14.99
CA PHE A 264 7.56 5.26 13.98
C PHE A 264 6.83 6.51 14.45
#